data_b2465d5b8fa4623587e5cbb4c5654e72
#
_entry.id   b2465d5b8fa4623587e5cbb4c5654e72
#
_cell.length_a   1.000
_cell.length_b   1.000
_cell.length_c   1.000
_cell.angle_alpha   90.00
_cell.angle_beta   90.00
_cell.angle_gamma   90.00
#
_symmetry.space_group_name_H-M   'P 1'
#
loop_
_entity.id
_entity.type
_entity.pdbx_description
1 polymer ?
#
loop_
_entity_poly.entity_id
_entity_poly.type
_entity_poly.pdbx_seq_one_letter_code
_entity_poly.pdbx_strand_id
1 'polypeptide(L)'
;MAKVILFHGTPDKNVVPTYGKGEDKHDYGRGFYLTESLELAKEWAVCRPNKENGWVHKYELEIDSLKILDFQNENILSWLAELMKHRDASDSKRYRMLAGKFIAKYGIDTSEYDVIKGWRANASYFYIAREFVRDNVDIDILEDLLSLGGLGIQYCIKSELAYSKLKEIKDALYMVSYDEFNEKYNLRDAEARRKMRD
;
A
#
# COMPACT_ATOMS: atom_id res chain seq x y z
N MET A 1 25.33 1.89 -8.85
CA MET A 1 24.06 1.15 -8.71
C MET A 1 23.19 1.90 -7.73
N ALA A 2 22.04 2.38 -8.20
CA ALA A 2 21.10 3.09 -7.33
C ALA A 2 20.41 2.10 -6.39
N LYS A 3 20.25 2.49 -5.13
CA LYS A 3 19.71 1.67 -4.07
C LYS A 3 18.71 2.48 -3.24
N VAL A 4 17.68 1.82 -2.76
CA VAL A 4 16.68 2.40 -1.87
C VAL A 4 16.66 1.60 -0.57
N ILE A 5 16.59 2.32 0.56
CA ILE A 5 16.41 1.71 1.88
C ILE A 5 14.93 1.64 2.19
N LEU A 6 14.46 0.45 2.50
CA LEU A 6 13.05 0.15 2.73
C LEU A 6 12.87 -0.60 4.06
N PHE A 7 11.69 -0.45 4.64
CA PHE A 7 11.32 -1.08 5.91
C PHE A 7 10.03 -1.89 5.75
N HIS A 8 10.00 -3.06 6.38
CA HIS A 8 8.81 -3.91 6.47
C HIS A 8 8.40 -4.08 7.92
N GLY A 9 7.19 -3.67 8.26
CA GLY A 9 6.60 -3.85 9.59
C GLY A 9 5.73 -5.10 9.64
N THR A 10 5.97 -5.98 10.62
CA THR A 10 5.30 -7.27 10.74
C THR A 10 5.27 -7.76 12.19
N PRO A 11 4.28 -8.55 12.63
CA PRO A 11 4.35 -9.25 13.92
C PRO A 11 5.38 -10.40 13.93
N ASP A 12 5.83 -10.86 12.76
CA ASP A 12 6.77 -11.97 12.65
C ASP A 12 8.23 -11.50 12.72
N LYS A 13 8.96 -11.97 13.74
CA LYS A 13 10.39 -11.70 13.91
C LYS A 13 11.26 -12.33 12.82
N ASN A 14 10.79 -13.38 12.18
CA ASN A 14 11.59 -14.20 11.27
C ASN A 14 11.03 -14.18 9.84
N VAL A 15 10.38 -13.08 9.45
CA VAL A 15 9.81 -12.96 8.10
C VAL A 15 10.91 -13.09 7.04
N VAL A 16 10.63 -13.90 6.02
CA VAL A 16 11.49 -14.05 4.86
C VAL A 16 10.69 -13.67 3.63
N PRO A 17 11.11 -12.60 2.90
CA PRO A 17 10.50 -12.25 1.63
C PRO A 17 10.54 -13.43 0.66
N THR A 18 9.38 -13.91 0.24
CA THR A 18 9.28 -15.08 -0.62
C THR A 18 8.35 -14.75 -1.79
N TYR A 19 8.86 -14.90 -3.02
CA TYR A 19 8.06 -14.72 -4.23
C TYR A 19 6.82 -15.62 -4.23
N GLY A 20 5.70 -15.09 -4.71
CA GLY A 20 4.43 -15.79 -4.77
C GLY A 20 3.68 -15.93 -3.44
N LYS A 21 4.28 -15.56 -2.30
CA LYS A 21 3.59 -15.46 -1.02
C LYS A 21 2.88 -14.11 -0.87
N GLY A 22 1.93 -14.05 0.04
CA GLY A 22 1.11 -12.86 0.30
C GLY A 22 -0.32 -13.04 -0.20
N GLU A 23 -1.18 -12.11 0.16
CA GLU A 23 -2.60 -12.11 -0.20
C GLU A 23 -2.87 -11.22 -1.41
N ASP A 24 -3.81 -11.62 -2.28
CA ASP A 24 -4.19 -10.83 -3.45
C ASP A 24 -5.03 -9.57 -3.09
N LYS A 25 -5.56 -9.52 -1.86
CA LYS A 25 -6.46 -8.45 -1.39
C LYS A 25 -5.74 -7.25 -0.75
N HIS A 26 -4.48 -7.03 -1.07
CA HIS A 26 -3.76 -5.82 -0.71
C HIS A 26 -3.88 -4.75 -1.80
N ASP A 27 -3.43 -3.52 -1.53
CA ASP A 27 -3.63 -2.36 -2.41
C ASP A 27 -3.11 -2.59 -3.85
N TYR A 28 -2.02 -3.32 -4.01
CA TYR A 28 -1.39 -3.67 -5.29
C TYR A 28 -1.36 -5.19 -5.54
N GLY A 29 -2.27 -5.91 -4.88
CA GLY A 29 -2.35 -7.36 -4.97
C GLY A 29 -1.21 -8.09 -4.26
N ARG A 30 -0.89 -9.29 -4.74
CA ARG A 30 0.14 -10.14 -4.15
C ARG A 30 1.52 -9.54 -4.32
N GLY A 31 2.30 -9.52 -3.23
CA GLY A 31 3.67 -9.04 -3.21
C GLY A 31 4.19 -8.84 -1.78
N PHE A 32 5.43 -8.40 -1.67
CA PHE A 32 6.03 -8.04 -0.39
C PHE A 32 6.04 -6.53 -0.23
N TYR A 33 5.40 -6.03 0.82
CA TYR A 33 5.13 -4.61 1.03
C TYR A 33 6.15 -3.96 1.94
N LEU A 34 6.71 -2.83 1.50
CA LEU A 34 7.71 -2.06 2.23
C LEU A 34 7.40 -0.56 2.13
N THR A 35 8.10 0.25 2.94
CA THR A 35 8.03 1.71 2.89
C THR A 35 9.41 2.32 3.18
N GLU A 36 9.65 3.53 2.68
CA GLU A 36 10.85 4.30 3.04
C GLU A 36 10.75 4.89 4.47
N SER A 37 9.55 4.94 5.04
CA SER A 37 9.32 5.50 6.38
C SER A 37 9.44 4.45 7.47
N LEU A 38 10.47 4.57 8.30
CA LEU A 38 10.63 3.71 9.49
C LEU A 38 9.43 3.83 10.45
N GLU A 39 8.87 5.02 10.64
CA GLU A 39 7.74 5.24 11.53
C GLU A 39 6.48 4.55 11.01
N LEU A 40 6.21 4.62 9.70
CA LEU A 40 5.10 3.87 9.11
C LEU A 40 5.28 2.36 9.26
N ALA A 41 6.49 1.86 9.05
CA ALA A 41 6.76 0.44 9.21
C ALA A 41 6.53 -0.01 10.67
N LYS A 42 6.88 0.81 11.65
CA LYS A 42 6.58 0.54 13.07
C LYS A 42 5.07 0.47 13.34
N GLU A 43 4.29 1.40 12.79
CA GLU A 43 2.82 1.35 12.90
C GLU A 43 2.26 0.07 12.27
N TRP A 44 2.78 -0.35 11.11
CA TRP A 44 2.34 -1.59 10.45
C TRP A 44 2.67 -2.85 11.25
N ALA A 45 3.79 -2.84 11.97
CA ALA A 45 4.22 -3.97 12.79
C ALA A 45 3.19 -4.33 13.88
N VAL A 46 2.41 -3.35 14.34
CA VAL A 46 1.46 -3.50 15.46
C VAL A 46 0.00 -3.23 15.10
N CYS A 47 -0.32 -3.02 13.82
CA CYS A 47 -1.70 -2.69 13.39
C CYS A 47 -2.70 -3.87 13.46
N ARG A 48 -2.27 -5.04 13.92
CA ARG A 48 -3.11 -6.24 14.02
C ARG A 48 -3.85 -6.33 15.36
N PRO A 49 -5.01 -7.02 15.42
CA PRO A 49 -5.87 -7.06 16.59
C PRO A 49 -5.32 -7.89 17.76
N ASN A 50 -4.25 -8.66 17.57
CA ASN A 50 -3.66 -9.54 18.58
C ASN A 50 -2.96 -8.83 19.75
N LYS A 51 -2.80 -7.52 19.68
CA LYS A 51 -2.15 -6.68 20.70
C LYS A 51 -0.73 -7.10 21.09
N GLU A 52 0.01 -7.66 20.15
CA GLU A 52 1.39 -8.09 20.37
C GLU A 52 2.38 -7.09 19.83
N ASN A 53 3.57 -7.06 20.42
CA ASN A 53 4.69 -6.31 19.88
C ASN A 53 5.04 -6.83 18.49
N GLY A 54 5.52 -5.93 17.65
CA GLY A 54 5.91 -6.24 16.29
C GLY A 54 7.40 -6.04 16.05
N TRP A 55 7.79 -6.19 14.80
CA TRP A 55 9.15 -6.08 14.34
C TRP A 55 9.22 -5.26 13.07
N VAL A 56 10.27 -4.48 12.91
CA VAL A 56 10.60 -3.83 11.65
C VAL A 56 11.91 -4.39 11.13
N HIS A 57 11.84 -4.91 9.92
CA HIS A 57 12.99 -5.38 9.14
C HIS A 57 13.42 -4.28 8.17
N LYS A 58 14.73 -4.10 8.02
CA LYS A 58 15.33 -3.14 7.10
C LYS A 58 15.90 -3.87 5.89
N TYR A 59 15.62 -3.34 4.72
CA TYR A 59 16.07 -3.88 3.44
C TYR A 59 16.76 -2.82 2.60
N GLU A 60 17.66 -3.28 1.75
CA GLU A 60 18.22 -2.52 0.63
C GLU A 60 17.71 -3.14 -0.67
N LEU A 61 17.12 -2.34 -1.54
CA LEU A 61 16.68 -2.74 -2.88
C LEU A 61 17.55 -2.08 -3.94
N GLU A 62 18.21 -2.88 -4.80
CA GLU A 62 18.90 -2.39 -6.00
C GLU A 62 17.87 -2.13 -7.10
N ILE A 63 17.78 -0.88 -7.62
CA ILE A 63 16.69 -0.47 -8.51
C ILE A 63 17.07 -0.27 -9.98
N ASP A 64 18.34 -0.21 -10.33
CA ASP A 64 18.80 0.16 -11.70
C ASP A 64 18.27 -0.75 -12.82
N SER A 65 18.00 -2.01 -12.54
CA SER A 65 17.52 -2.99 -13.52
C SER A 65 16.04 -3.32 -13.41
N LEU A 66 15.32 -2.65 -12.51
CA LEU A 66 13.91 -2.95 -12.22
C LEU A 66 12.98 -2.00 -12.98
N LYS A 67 11.92 -2.56 -13.53
CA LYS A 67 10.79 -1.79 -14.04
C LYS A 67 9.89 -1.39 -12.87
N ILE A 68 9.89 -0.11 -12.52
CA ILE A 68 9.12 0.41 -11.40
C ILE A 68 7.95 1.25 -11.95
N LEU A 69 6.72 0.87 -11.59
CA LEU A 69 5.54 1.72 -11.77
C LEU A 69 5.39 2.58 -10.52
N ASP A 70 5.53 3.89 -10.66
CA ASP A 70 5.29 4.85 -9.59
C ASP A 70 3.98 5.60 -9.82
N PHE A 71 2.93 5.23 -9.11
CA PHE A 71 1.61 5.86 -9.20
C PHE A 71 1.60 7.35 -8.82
N GLN A 72 2.65 7.84 -8.16
CA GLN A 72 2.77 9.29 -7.89
C GLN A 72 3.01 10.10 -9.18
N ASN A 73 3.50 9.46 -10.23
CA ASN A 73 3.74 10.06 -11.55
C ASN A 73 2.63 9.77 -12.56
N GLU A 74 1.62 8.97 -12.15
CA GLU A 74 0.49 8.58 -12.99
C GLU A 74 -0.76 9.38 -12.63
N ASN A 75 -1.77 9.30 -13.48
CA ASN A 75 -3.08 9.87 -13.16
C ASN A 75 -3.67 9.16 -11.92
N ILE A 76 -4.22 9.93 -10.99
CA ILE A 76 -4.82 9.42 -9.76
C ILE A 76 -5.91 8.38 -10.01
N LEU A 77 -6.62 8.47 -11.16
CA LEU A 77 -7.63 7.50 -11.55
C LEU A 77 -7.03 6.12 -11.86
N SER A 78 -5.77 6.08 -12.33
CA SER A 78 -5.06 4.82 -12.56
C SER A 78 -4.72 4.12 -11.23
N TRP A 79 -4.32 4.89 -10.22
CA TRP A 79 -4.13 4.35 -8.88
C TRP A 79 -5.42 3.83 -8.27
N LEU A 80 -6.53 4.56 -8.39
CA LEU A 80 -7.84 4.10 -7.93
C LEU A 80 -8.28 2.82 -8.66
N ALA A 81 -8.05 2.74 -9.95
CA ALA A 81 -8.37 1.54 -10.73
C ALA A 81 -7.57 0.34 -10.23
N GLU A 82 -6.30 0.53 -9.85
CA GLU A 82 -5.47 -0.53 -9.28
C GLU A 82 -5.99 -0.98 -7.91
N LEU A 83 -6.34 -0.05 -7.01
CA LEU A 83 -6.99 -0.39 -5.74
C LEU A 83 -8.25 -1.22 -5.94
N MET A 84 -9.07 -0.85 -6.91
CA MET A 84 -10.35 -1.52 -7.18
C MET A 84 -10.19 -2.91 -7.77
N LYS A 85 -9.07 -3.20 -8.47
CA LYS A 85 -8.76 -4.56 -8.95
C LYS A 85 -8.56 -5.54 -7.79
N HIS A 86 -7.93 -5.10 -6.71
CA HIS A 86 -7.45 -5.99 -5.64
C HIS A 86 -8.32 -5.96 -4.40
N ARG A 87 -8.91 -4.82 -4.09
CA ARG A 87 -9.83 -4.68 -2.96
C ARG A 87 -11.26 -4.99 -3.40
N ASP A 88 -11.66 -6.25 -3.26
CA ASP A 88 -13.01 -6.70 -3.58
C ASP A 88 -14.04 -5.97 -2.71
N ALA A 89 -14.85 -5.17 -3.36
CA ALA A 89 -16.05 -4.66 -2.77
C ALA A 89 -17.17 -5.67 -3.08
N SER A 90 -17.62 -6.37 -2.07
CA SER A 90 -18.81 -7.24 -2.09
C SER A 90 -20.10 -6.46 -2.35
N ASP A 91 -20.07 -5.54 -3.31
CA ASP A 91 -21.15 -4.63 -3.61
C ASP A 91 -22.10 -5.15 -4.68
N SER A 92 -23.15 -4.37 -4.93
CA SER A 92 -24.21 -4.69 -5.90
C SER A 92 -23.64 -5.02 -7.29
N LYS A 93 -24.39 -5.78 -8.06
CA LYS A 93 -24.10 -6.08 -9.49
C LYS A 93 -23.83 -4.80 -10.28
N ARG A 94 -24.57 -3.72 -9.98
CA ARG A 94 -24.39 -2.40 -10.63
C ARG A 94 -23.00 -1.82 -10.33
N TYR A 95 -22.56 -1.87 -9.08
CA TYR A 95 -21.24 -1.36 -8.71
C TYR A 95 -20.12 -2.15 -9.41
N ARG A 96 -20.17 -3.49 -9.39
CA ARG A 96 -19.16 -4.30 -10.09
C ARG A 96 -19.08 -3.99 -11.59
N MET A 97 -20.22 -3.72 -12.23
CA MET A 97 -20.23 -3.31 -13.63
C MET A 97 -19.56 -1.94 -13.84
N LEU A 98 -19.84 -0.97 -12.98
CA LEU A 98 -19.22 0.37 -13.04
C LEU A 98 -17.72 0.30 -12.74
N ALA A 99 -17.33 -0.43 -11.71
CA ALA A 99 -15.93 -0.68 -11.37
C ALA A 99 -15.17 -1.35 -12.53
N GLY A 100 -15.76 -2.36 -13.16
CA GLY A 100 -15.18 -3.00 -14.35
C GLY A 100 -14.96 -2.04 -15.52
N LYS A 101 -15.92 -1.14 -15.81
CA LYS A 101 -15.75 -0.11 -16.83
C LYS A 101 -14.67 0.90 -16.45
N PHE A 102 -14.61 1.29 -15.19
CA PHE A 102 -13.60 2.21 -14.67
C PHE A 102 -12.20 1.61 -14.79
N ILE A 103 -12.01 0.37 -14.35
CA ILE A 103 -10.75 -0.37 -14.46
C ILE A 103 -10.35 -0.51 -15.93
N ALA A 104 -11.28 -0.84 -16.82
CA ALA A 104 -10.99 -0.96 -18.26
C ALA A 104 -10.55 0.37 -18.89
N LYS A 105 -11.01 1.51 -18.36
CA LYS A 105 -10.68 2.84 -18.89
C LYS A 105 -9.36 3.39 -18.32
N TYR A 106 -9.09 3.20 -17.03
CA TYR A 106 -8.02 3.86 -16.32
C TYR A 106 -6.95 2.90 -15.78
N GLY A 107 -7.20 1.59 -15.77
CA GLY A 107 -6.28 0.60 -15.26
C GLY A 107 -5.02 0.50 -16.11
N ILE A 108 -3.89 0.37 -15.44
CA ILE A 108 -2.60 0.05 -16.04
C ILE A 108 -2.39 -1.46 -15.94
N ASP A 109 -1.80 -2.06 -16.97
CA ASP A 109 -1.32 -3.43 -16.88
C ASP A 109 -0.04 -3.45 -16.04
N THR A 110 -0.16 -3.97 -14.83
CA THR A 110 0.94 -4.04 -13.87
C THR A 110 1.77 -5.32 -13.95
N SER A 111 1.45 -6.24 -14.88
CA SER A 111 2.14 -7.54 -15.03
C SER A 111 3.59 -7.41 -15.49
N GLU A 112 3.92 -6.34 -16.21
CA GLU A 112 5.25 -6.05 -16.75
C GLU A 112 6.20 -5.38 -15.74
N TYR A 113 5.70 -5.02 -14.55
CA TYR A 113 6.49 -4.28 -13.58
C TYR A 113 7.00 -5.19 -12.46
N ASP A 114 8.26 -4.94 -12.08
CA ASP A 114 8.95 -5.64 -11.00
C ASP A 114 8.54 -5.12 -9.63
N VAL A 115 8.28 -3.82 -9.55
CA VAL A 115 7.89 -3.10 -8.33
C VAL A 115 6.77 -2.11 -8.64
N ILE A 116 5.78 -2.07 -7.77
CA ILE A 116 4.77 -1.00 -7.78
C ILE A 116 5.01 -0.11 -6.58
N LYS A 117 5.13 1.19 -6.82
CA LYS A 117 5.26 2.24 -5.81
C LYS A 117 4.02 3.14 -5.86
N GLY A 118 3.51 3.56 -4.71
CA GLY A 118 2.37 4.48 -4.66
C GLY A 118 1.82 4.65 -3.27
N TRP A 119 0.69 5.35 -3.18
CA TRP A 119 0.07 5.63 -1.89
C TRP A 119 -0.45 4.37 -1.21
N ARG A 120 -0.39 4.36 0.11
CA ARG A 120 -1.10 3.39 0.93
C ARG A 120 -2.57 3.77 1.02
N ALA A 121 -3.46 2.79 0.93
CA ALA A 121 -4.89 2.98 1.15
C ALA A 121 -5.35 2.32 2.46
N ASN A 122 -6.34 2.95 3.10
CA ASN A 122 -7.14 2.34 4.15
C ASN A 122 -8.61 2.20 3.70
N ALA A 123 -9.48 1.79 4.60
CA ALA A 123 -10.90 1.65 4.32
C ALA A 123 -11.58 2.96 3.85
N SER A 124 -11.07 4.12 4.28
CA SER A 124 -11.62 5.43 3.90
C SER A 124 -11.31 5.77 2.44
N TYR A 125 -10.09 5.51 1.98
CA TYR A 125 -9.73 5.69 0.56
C TYR A 125 -10.58 4.80 -0.33
N PHE A 126 -10.78 3.57 0.10
CA PHE A 126 -11.62 2.64 -0.64
C PHE A 126 -13.08 3.08 -0.68
N TYR A 127 -13.58 3.67 0.40
CA TYR A 127 -14.90 4.29 0.43
C TYR A 127 -15.00 5.42 -0.60
N ILE A 128 -14.04 6.34 -0.65
CA ILE A 128 -13.99 7.44 -1.62
C ILE A 128 -13.95 6.90 -3.05
N ALA A 129 -13.09 5.93 -3.34
CA ALA A 129 -13.02 5.30 -4.65
C ALA A 129 -14.39 4.73 -5.09
N ARG A 130 -15.12 4.12 -4.17
CA ARG A 130 -16.47 3.61 -4.42
C ARG A 130 -17.48 4.71 -4.69
N GLU A 131 -17.46 5.76 -3.89
CA GLU A 131 -18.38 6.90 -4.05
C GLU A 131 -18.08 7.67 -5.34
N PHE A 132 -16.80 7.81 -5.70
CA PHE A 132 -16.41 8.40 -6.98
C PHE A 132 -16.96 7.60 -8.17
N VAL A 133 -16.85 6.28 -8.17
CA VAL A 133 -17.37 5.42 -9.24
C VAL A 133 -18.90 5.44 -9.30
N ARG A 134 -19.56 5.80 -8.19
CA ARG A 134 -21.02 6.00 -8.12
C ARG A 134 -21.49 7.39 -8.54
N ASP A 135 -20.56 8.26 -8.92
CA ASP A 135 -20.81 9.66 -9.27
C ASP A 135 -21.26 10.55 -8.09
N ASN A 136 -20.82 10.19 -6.88
CA ASN A 136 -21.12 10.94 -5.65
C ASN A 136 -19.95 11.84 -5.21
N VAL A 137 -18.79 11.76 -5.86
CA VAL A 137 -17.59 12.56 -5.58
C VAL A 137 -17.11 13.16 -6.88
N ASP A 138 -16.83 14.46 -6.89
CA ASP A 138 -16.30 15.17 -8.06
C ASP A 138 -14.82 14.84 -8.26
N ILE A 139 -14.39 14.79 -9.54
CA ILE A 139 -13.00 14.55 -9.88
C ILE A 139 -12.08 15.66 -9.40
N ASP A 140 -12.55 16.90 -9.36
CA ASP A 140 -11.75 18.07 -8.99
C ASP A 140 -11.33 18.05 -7.50
N ILE A 141 -12.11 17.36 -6.66
CA ILE A 141 -11.79 17.22 -5.22
C ILE A 141 -11.14 15.87 -4.90
N LEU A 142 -11.09 14.94 -5.85
CA LEU A 142 -10.62 13.58 -5.61
C LEU A 142 -9.13 13.54 -5.23
N GLU A 143 -8.28 14.29 -5.92
CA GLU A 143 -6.84 14.35 -5.62
C GLU A 143 -6.59 14.93 -4.23
N ASP A 144 -7.31 15.98 -3.87
CA ASP A 144 -7.23 16.60 -2.55
C ASP A 144 -7.66 15.62 -1.47
N LEU A 145 -8.81 14.95 -1.63
CA LEU A 145 -9.29 13.96 -0.68
C LEU A 145 -8.30 12.81 -0.48
N LEU A 146 -7.67 12.34 -1.54
CA LEU A 146 -6.71 11.22 -1.48
C LEU A 146 -5.35 11.66 -0.93
N SER A 147 -4.92 12.90 -1.16
CA SER A 147 -3.68 13.47 -0.61
C SER A 147 -3.78 13.79 0.88
N LEU A 148 -4.95 14.20 1.35
CA LEU A 148 -5.19 14.62 2.75
C LEU A 148 -4.92 13.52 3.78
N GLY A 149 -5.10 12.26 3.40
CA GLY A 149 -4.98 11.15 4.33
C GLY A 149 -3.60 10.94 4.92
N GLY A 150 -2.54 11.31 4.21
CA GLY A 150 -1.16 11.24 4.70
C GLY A 150 -0.72 9.83 5.14
N LEU A 151 -1.30 8.78 4.57
CA LEU A 151 -1.01 7.39 4.96
C LEU A 151 0.36 6.90 4.47
N GLY A 152 1.05 7.73 3.67
CA GLY A 152 2.40 7.49 3.19
C GLY A 152 2.49 6.64 1.93
N ILE A 153 3.73 6.41 1.53
CA ILE A 153 4.07 5.68 0.30
C ILE A 153 4.52 4.27 0.65
N GLN A 154 4.11 3.32 -0.18
CA GLN A 154 4.51 1.93 -0.08
C GLN A 154 5.07 1.41 -1.41
N TYR A 155 5.90 0.39 -1.28
CA TYR A 155 6.48 -0.40 -2.36
C TYR A 155 5.92 -1.81 -2.28
N CYS A 156 5.48 -2.35 -3.39
CA CYS A 156 5.08 -3.74 -3.53
C CYS A 156 6.06 -4.45 -4.45
N ILE A 157 6.85 -5.37 -3.92
CA ILE A 157 7.79 -6.20 -4.69
C ILE A 157 7.00 -7.33 -5.35
N LYS A 158 7.05 -7.43 -6.70
CA LYS A 158 6.17 -8.28 -7.49
C LYS A 158 6.88 -9.42 -8.21
N SER A 159 8.07 -9.18 -8.79
CA SER A 159 8.76 -10.16 -9.63
C SER A 159 9.87 -10.91 -8.90
N GLU A 160 10.21 -12.11 -9.38
CA GLU A 160 11.37 -12.86 -8.88
C GLU A 160 12.67 -12.05 -8.99
N LEU A 161 12.81 -11.24 -10.05
CA LEU A 161 13.96 -10.37 -10.23
C LEU A 161 14.05 -9.36 -9.08
N ALA A 162 12.94 -8.67 -8.74
CA ALA A 162 12.94 -7.70 -7.64
C ALA A 162 13.20 -8.37 -6.28
N TYR A 163 12.65 -9.56 -6.02
CA TYR A 163 12.99 -10.33 -4.82
C TYR A 163 14.47 -10.69 -4.75
N SER A 164 15.11 -11.03 -5.86
CA SER A 164 16.56 -11.33 -5.91
C SER A 164 17.45 -10.10 -5.62
N LYS A 165 16.92 -8.89 -5.86
CA LYS A 165 17.58 -7.60 -5.63
C LYS A 165 17.31 -7.03 -4.25
N LEU A 166 16.41 -7.63 -3.48
CA LEU A 166 16.05 -7.20 -2.13
C LEU A 166 16.96 -7.92 -1.12
N LYS A 167 17.76 -7.16 -0.36
CA LYS A 167 18.69 -7.70 0.64
C LYS A 167 18.35 -7.19 2.02
N GLU A 168 18.13 -8.09 2.96
CA GLU A 168 17.92 -7.74 4.36
C GLU A 168 19.22 -7.25 5.01
N ILE A 169 19.12 -6.16 5.78
CA ILE A 169 20.19 -5.63 6.62
C ILE A 169 19.97 -6.18 8.03
N LYS A 170 20.58 -7.32 8.35
CA LYS A 170 20.29 -8.13 9.54
C LYS A 170 20.56 -7.42 10.87
N ASP A 171 21.50 -6.47 10.91
CA ASP A 171 21.85 -5.74 12.13
C ASP A 171 20.89 -4.59 12.45
N ALA A 172 19.80 -4.46 11.68
CA ALA A 172 18.81 -3.41 11.81
C ALA A 172 17.38 -3.97 11.98
N LEU A 173 17.24 -4.92 12.90
CA LEU A 173 15.93 -5.42 13.34
C LEU A 173 15.47 -4.60 14.56
N TYR A 174 14.28 -3.99 14.44
CA TYR A 174 13.71 -3.17 15.51
C TYR A 174 12.49 -3.87 16.13
N MET A 175 12.52 -4.09 17.44
CA MET A 175 11.31 -4.44 18.18
C MET A 175 10.44 -3.19 18.36
N VAL A 176 9.14 -3.34 18.17
CA VAL A 176 8.16 -2.25 18.23
C VAL A 176 7.14 -2.55 19.31
N SER A 177 7.00 -1.63 20.27
CA SER A 177 5.99 -1.72 21.32
C SER A 177 4.60 -1.56 20.73
N TYR A 178 3.69 -2.47 21.05
CA TYR A 178 2.29 -2.37 20.69
C TYR A 178 1.65 -1.10 21.26
N ASP A 179 1.84 -0.85 22.56
CA ASP A 179 1.18 0.24 23.28
C ASP A 179 1.56 1.62 22.69
N GLU A 180 2.84 1.80 22.33
CA GLU A 180 3.33 3.07 21.78
C GLU A 180 2.86 3.32 20.35
N PHE A 181 2.99 2.33 19.46
CA PHE A 181 2.78 2.54 18.03
C PHE A 181 1.37 2.26 17.55
N ASN A 182 0.58 1.47 18.29
CA ASN A 182 -0.83 1.26 17.99
C ASN A 182 -1.65 2.55 18.20
N GLU A 183 -1.31 3.34 19.21
CA GLU A 183 -1.93 4.66 19.40
C GLU A 183 -1.64 5.58 18.21
N LYS A 184 -0.37 5.68 17.78
CA LYS A 184 0.04 6.46 16.60
C LYS A 184 -0.71 6.02 15.34
N TYR A 185 -0.81 4.70 15.13
CA TYR A 185 -1.56 4.12 14.00
C TYR A 185 -3.02 4.56 14.02
N ASN A 186 -3.69 4.44 15.18
CA ASN A 186 -5.09 4.79 15.33
C ASN A 186 -5.34 6.29 15.14
N LEU A 187 -4.46 7.14 15.66
CA LEU A 187 -4.54 8.58 15.49
C LEU A 187 -4.40 8.98 14.02
N ARG A 188 -3.44 8.40 13.29
CA ARG A 188 -3.24 8.65 11.86
C ARG A 188 -4.46 8.20 11.04
N ASP A 189 -5.00 7.03 11.33
CA ASP A 189 -6.20 6.50 10.64
C ASP A 189 -7.43 7.36 10.94
N ALA A 190 -7.60 7.79 12.19
CA ALA A 190 -8.70 8.68 12.59
C ALA A 190 -8.59 10.07 11.95
N GLU A 191 -7.38 10.63 11.88
CA GLU A 191 -7.13 11.91 11.21
C GLU A 191 -7.40 11.84 9.71
N ALA A 192 -6.94 10.78 9.05
CA ALA A 192 -7.23 10.54 7.64
C ALA A 192 -8.75 10.48 7.38
N ARG A 193 -9.48 9.73 8.22
CA ARG A 193 -10.95 9.64 8.11
C ARG A 193 -11.65 10.97 8.35
N ARG A 194 -11.17 11.80 9.26
CA ARG A 194 -11.73 13.12 9.54
C ARG A 194 -11.55 14.03 8.33
N LYS A 195 -10.33 14.16 7.81
CA LYS A 195 -10.00 15.01 6.66
C LYS A 195 -10.78 14.63 5.39
N MET A 196 -11.23 13.37 5.29
CA MET A 196 -12.03 12.88 4.17
C MET A 196 -13.55 13.10 4.34
N ARG A 197 -14.01 13.60 5.50
CA ARG A 197 -15.43 13.85 5.75
C ARG A 197 -15.78 15.34 5.78
N ASP A 198 -14.80 16.18 6.09
CA ASP A 198 -14.89 17.63 6.13
C ASP A 198 -14.65 18.23 4.74
#